data_0a2551bdc2c40304b00e8b4f7d50202f
#
_entry.id   0a2551bdc2c40304b00e8b4f7d50202f
#
_cell.length_a   1.000
_cell.length_b   1.000
_cell.length_c   1.000
_cell.angle_alpha   90.00
_cell.angle_beta   90.00
_cell.angle_gamma   90.00
#
_symmetry.space_group_name_H-M   'P 1'
#
loop_
_entity.id
_entity.type
_entity.pdbx_description
1 polymer ?
#
loop_
_entity_poly.entity_id
_entity_poly.type
_entity_poly.pdbx_seq_one_letter_code
_entity_poly.pdbx_strand_id
1 'polypeptide(L)'
;MATNVINIRQFVDVSTAVASSGTNVTRDWGAFLFVQKGSDSVATTVTKYDDLAAVQAGVGSNSEAAKAAAIFYGTSYNGIAPSSPCYVAIISASDAADFTANFTPLVGSEEYYLICLDKNFSVEMQEAAATIVEAGNADAAHKLFLDDASVNAVDMDLETDLAATTPSVSAYCGSHNFAHTAVAWHNPANTNSYYSAALASFFATRRFNTSSRRMCSIAFKQASGISAVDFLDSSLNSAVSGTQKFRNLDSKNANVYANIKIVGLPAWERGNASSGDDISDFVSADFLNYTMTMAIFNLLQTTPRVPMNQDGARMLALTIASSFDVLAASGVITAGTSIDGEVFGGSGYKYSIPMPTGVAKANGLWDGIVCSALLAGSCKKVVITNDLKK
;
A
#
# COMPACT_ATOMS: atom_id res chain seq x y z
N MET A 1 -2.03 22.06 -14.92
CA MET A 1 -1.02 22.32 -15.96
C MET A 1 -0.28 21.02 -16.20
N ALA A 2 -0.38 20.46 -17.41
CA ALA A 2 0.44 19.30 -17.75
C ALA A 2 1.91 19.73 -17.73
N THR A 3 2.66 19.26 -16.75
CA THR A 3 4.10 19.46 -16.73
C THR A 3 4.69 18.57 -17.80
N ASN A 4 5.38 19.17 -18.79
CA ASN A 4 6.19 18.46 -19.79
C ASN A 4 7.42 17.84 -19.10
N VAL A 5 7.19 16.91 -18.18
CA VAL A 5 8.26 16.19 -17.50
C VAL A 5 8.45 14.86 -18.22
N ILE A 6 9.65 14.63 -18.74
CA ILE A 6 10.02 13.35 -19.34
C ILE A 6 10.07 12.31 -18.20
N ASN A 7 9.37 11.20 -18.37
CA ASN A 7 9.39 10.12 -17.38
C ASN A 7 10.81 9.51 -17.35
N ILE A 8 11.40 9.45 -16.17
CA ILE A 8 12.74 8.89 -15.94
C ILE A 8 12.88 7.44 -16.44
N ARG A 9 11.77 6.69 -16.50
CA ARG A 9 11.70 5.34 -17.04
C ARG A 9 12.11 5.22 -18.49
N GLN A 10 12.10 6.31 -19.26
CA GLN A 10 12.68 6.32 -20.59
C GLN A 10 14.20 6.12 -20.57
N PHE A 11 14.84 6.36 -19.42
CA PHE A 11 16.29 6.25 -19.22
C PHE A 11 16.67 5.11 -18.29
N VAL A 12 15.82 4.81 -17.29
CA VAL A 12 16.04 3.76 -16.29
C VAL A 12 14.75 2.97 -16.12
N ASP A 13 14.80 1.72 -16.51
CA ASP A 13 13.70 0.77 -16.29
C ASP A 13 14.12 -0.22 -15.21
N VAL A 14 13.45 -0.16 -14.06
CA VAL A 14 13.65 -1.05 -12.92
C VAL A 14 12.32 -1.68 -12.58
N SER A 15 12.23 -2.99 -12.76
CA SER A 15 11.09 -3.77 -12.34
C SER A 15 11.52 -4.89 -11.40
N THR A 16 10.76 -5.13 -10.36
CA THR A 16 10.93 -6.29 -9.47
C THR A 16 9.78 -7.27 -9.66
N ALA A 17 9.95 -8.51 -9.20
CA ALA A 17 8.91 -9.54 -9.28
C ALA A 17 7.63 -9.18 -8.49
N VAL A 18 7.67 -8.15 -7.65
CA VAL A 18 6.52 -7.61 -6.91
C VAL A 18 6.02 -6.31 -7.55
N ALA A 19 6.33 -6.08 -8.81
CA ALA A 19 5.93 -5.00 -9.72
C ALA A 19 6.04 -3.54 -9.22
N SER A 20 6.79 -2.79 -9.94
CA SER A 20 6.81 -1.40 -10.42
C SER A 20 6.92 -0.25 -9.42
N SER A 21 7.75 0.57 -9.51
CA SER A 21 8.44 1.64 -10.18
C SER A 21 7.86 3.03 -9.93
N GLY A 22 8.69 3.97 -9.81
CA GLY A 22 8.39 5.32 -10.10
C GLY A 22 9.27 6.36 -9.52
N THR A 23 9.31 7.46 -10.01
CA THR A 23 10.31 8.45 -10.22
C THR A 23 10.31 9.63 -9.27
N ASN A 24 11.45 10.07 -9.00
CA ASN A 24 11.99 11.43 -8.87
C ASN A 24 11.54 12.35 -7.73
N VAL A 25 12.53 12.98 -7.14
CA VAL A 25 12.49 13.92 -6.00
C VAL A 25 11.96 13.21 -4.74
N THR A 26 12.59 13.39 -3.62
CA THR A 26 12.23 12.81 -2.32
C THR A 26 10.72 12.60 -2.18
N ARG A 27 10.24 11.44 -2.65
CA ARG A 27 8.82 11.09 -2.56
C ARG A 27 8.45 10.99 -1.09
N ASP A 28 7.39 11.66 -0.68
CA ASP A 28 6.84 11.48 0.65
C ASP A 28 5.96 10.21 0.67
N TRP A 29 6.52 9.12 1.17
CA TRP A 29 5.85 7.83 1.28
C TRP A 29 4.68 7.83 2.27
N GLY A 30 4.51 8.90 3.03
CA GLY A 30 3.40 9.10 3.92
C GLY A 30 2.33 10.05 3.37
N ALA A 31 2.57 10.68 2.21
CA ALA A 31 1.61 11.58 1.61
C ALA A 31 0.31 10.85 1.25
N PHE A 32 -0.80 11.40 1.72
CA PHE A 32 -2.12 10.78 1.71
C PHE A 32 -3.04 11.54 0.77
N LEU A 33 -3.67 10.85 -0.17
CA LEU A 33 -4.74 11.37 -1.00
C LEU A 33 -6.08 10.84 -0.52
N PHE A 34 -7.02 11.73 -0.25
CA PHE A 34 -8.43 11.38 -0.09
C PHE A 34 -9.22 11.85 -1.31
N VAL A 35 -9.92 10.92 -1.96
CA VAL A 35 -10.77 11.22 -3.11
C VAL A 35 -12.20 11.36 -2.63
N GLN A 36 -12.72 12.59 -2.66
CA GLN A 36 -14.08 12.92 -2.26
C GLN A 36 -15.02 12.97 -3.45
N LYS A 37 -16.20 12.40 -3.30
CA LYS A 37 -17.27 12.52 -4.29
C LYS A 37 -17.82 13.95 -4.31
N GLY A 38 -17.70 14.60 -5.45
CA GLY A 38 -18.30 15.90 -5.73
C GLY A 38 -19.69 15.77 -6.33
N SER A 39 -20.32 16.91 -6.62
CA SER A 39 -21.56 16.96 -7.42
C SER A 39 -21.26 16.71 -8.91
N ASP A 40 -22.27 16.28 -9.67
CA ASP A 40 -22.17 15.79 -11.06
C ASP A 40 -21.65 16.78 -12.11
N SER A 41 -21.05 17.88 -11.75
CA SER A 41 -20.49 18.86 -12.71
C SER A 41 -19.25 19.57 -12.17
N VAL A 42 -18.62 19.03 -11.13
CA VAL A 42 -17.42 19.63 -10.54
C VAL A 42 -16.20 19.19 -11.37
N ALA A 43 -15.41 20.16 -11.78
CA ALA A 43 -14.10 19.87 -12.39
C ALA A 43 -13.19 19.21 -11.33
N THR A 44 -12.45 18.19 -11.72
CA THR A 44 -11.48 17.53 -10.86
C THR A 44 -10.45 18.53 -10.35
N THR A 45 -10.37 18.69 -9.04
CA THR A 45 -9.40 19.55 -8.37
C THR A 45 -8.64 18.74 -7.33
N VAL A 46 -7.31 18.91 -7.28
CA VAL A 46 -6.47 18.33 -6.23
C VAL A 46 -5.84 19.46 -5.45
N THR A 47 -6.06 19.49 -4.15
CA THR A 47 -5.52 20.53 -3.26
C THR A 47 -4.70 19.88 -2.16
N LYS A 48 -3.49 20.40 -1.93
CA LYS A 48 -2.59 19.98 -0.86
C LYS A 48 -2.88 20.74 0.42
N TYR A 49 -2.89 20.02 1.53
CA TYR A 49 -3.03 20.55 2.89
C TYR A 49 -1.92 19.96 3.78
N ASP A 50 -1.32 20.78 4.61
CA ASP A 50 -0.19 20.35 5.44
C ASP A 50 -0.62 19.72 6.78
N ASP A 51 -1.85 19.99 7.22
CA ASP A 51 -2.41 19.47 8.47
C ASP A 51 -3.95 19.38 8.45
N LEU A 52 -4.51 18.82 9.52
CA LEU A 52 -5.97 18.69 9.69
C LEU A 52 -6.72 20.04 9.69
N ALA A 53 -6.14 21.05 10.32
CA ALA A 53 -6.80 22.36 10.43
C ALA A 53 -6.91 23.02 9.04
N ALA A 54 -5.86 22.87 8.20
CA ALA A 54 -5.87 23.32 6.81
C ALA A 54 -6.91 22.57 5.97
N VAL A 55 -7.05 21.23 6.13
CA VAL A 55 -8.10 20.46 5.46
C VAL A 55 -9.48 20.98 5.85
N GLN A 56 -9.75 21.11 7.16
CA GLN A 56 -11.05 21.59 7.67
C GLN A 56 -11.41 22.99 7.21
N ALA A 57 -10.42 23.89 7.13
CA ALA A 57 -10.60 25.23 6.59
C ALA A 57 -10.89 25.24 5.09
N GLY A 58 -10.24 24.35 4.33
CA GLY A 58 -10.35 24.32 2.87
C GLY A 58 -11.60 23.63 2.33
N VAL A 59 -12.01 22.51 2.93
CA VAL A 59 -13.14 21.70 2.44
C VAL A 59 -14.35 21.68 3.39
N GLY A 60 -14.24 22.35 4.53
CA GLY A 60 -15.27 22.37 5.58
C GLY A 60 -15.16 21.20 6.56
N SER A 61 -15.35 21.48 7.85
CA SER A 61 -15.15 20.52 8.95
C SER A 61 -16.09 19.30 8.91
N ASN A 62 -17.22 19.40 8.21
CA ASN A 62 -18.20 18.31 8.08
C ASN A 62 -18.07 17.50 6.79
N SER A 63 -17.14 17.86 5.89
CA SER A 63 -16.88 17.11 4.65
C SER A 63 -16.33 15.72 4.93
N GLU A 64 -16.54 14.79 4.01
CA GLU A 64 -16.00 13.43 4.15
C GLU A 64 -14.46 13.46 4.16
N ALA A 65 -13.84 14.35 3.37
CA ALA A 65 -12.39 14.54 3.41
C ALA A 65 -11.89 15.02 4.78
N ALA A 66 -12.60 15.94 5.45
CA ALA A 66 -12.23 16.40 6.79
C ALA A 66 -12.38 15.28 7.84
N LYS A 67 -13.40 14.42 7.72
CA LYS A 67 -13.59 13.25 8.59
C LYS A 67 -12.46 12.21 8.39
N ALA A 68 -12.13 11.89 7.14
CA ALA A 68 -11.03 10.98 6.82
C ALA A 68 -9.68 11.53 7.30
N ALA A 69 -9.40 12.82 7.06
CA ALA A 69 -8.20 13.49 7.55
C ALA A 69 -8.14 13.52 9.09
N ALA A 70 -9.27 13.70 9.78
CA ALA A 70 -9.33 13.64 11.23
C ALA A 70 -8.93 12.25 11.77
N ILE A 71 -9.36 11.18 11.11
CA ILE A 71 -8.93 9.82 11.44
C ILE A 71 -7.46 9.62 11.09
N PHE A 72 -7.02 10.05 9.91
CA PHE A 72 -5.63 9.88 9.46
C PHE A 72 -4.64 10.56 10.44
N TYR A 73 -4.84 11.83 10.77
CA TYR A 73 -3.97 12.58 11.69
C TYR A 73 -4.22 12.22 13.17
N GLY A 74 -5.45 11.84 13.53
CA GLY A 74 -5.81 11.47 14.89
C GLY A 74 -5.40 10.05 15.28
N THR A 75 -5.13 9.19 14.31
CA THR A 75 -4.69 7.83 14.58
C THR A 75 -3.20 7.78 14.84
N SER A 76 -2.80 7.17 15.97
CA SER A 76 -1.39 6.97 16.27
C SER A 76 -1.09 5.53 16.63
N TYR A 77 0.13 5.12 16.33
CA TYR A 77 0.70 3.82 16.64
C TYR A 77 1.93 3.99 17.51
N ASN A 78 1.88 3.46 18.72
CA ASN A 78 2.91 3.68 19.75
C ASN A 78 3.18 5.18 20.01
N GLY A 79 2.11 6.00 20.02
CA GLY A 79 2.21 7.44 20.23
C GLY A 79 2.74 8.25 19.04
N ILE A 80 2.89 7.63 17.87
CA ILE A 80 3.36 8.30 16.66
C ILE A 80 2.19 8.46 15.70
N ALA A 81 1.84 9.70 15.39
CA ALA A 81 0.85 10.08 14.38
C ALA A 81 1.53 10.49 13.06
N PRO A 82 0.81 10.45 11.92
CA PRO A 82 1.28 10.98 10.65
C PRO A 82 1.59 12.47 10.72
N SER A 83 2.61 12.88 9.94
CA SER A 83 2.98 14.29 9.76
C SER A 83 3.12 14.65 8.28
N SER A 84 2.82 13.72 7.38
CA SER A 84 2.86 13.94 5.95
C SER A 84 1.62 14.71 5.48
N PRO A 85 1.70 15.44 4.35
CA PRO A 85 0.59 16.23 3.85
C PRO A 85 -0.59 15.35 3.43
N CYS A 86 -1.79 15.93 3.51
CA CYS A 86 -3.02 15.38 2.95
C CYS A 86 -3.37 16.11 1.64
N TYR A 87 -3.61 15.35 0.61
CA TYR A 87 -4.18 15.85 -0.63
C TYR A 87 -5.66 15.49 -0.67
N VAL A 88 -6.49 16.42 -1.09
CA VAL A 88 -7.92 16.17 -1.29
C VAL A 88 -8.23 16.38 -2.77
N ALA A 89 -8.69 15.31 -3.42
CA ALA A 89 -9.23 15.38 -4.76
C ALA A 89 -10.76 15.39 -4.67
N ILE A 90 -11.40 16.36 -5.30
CA ILE A 90 -12.86 16.38 -5.46
C ILE A 90 -13.14 16.03 -6.92
N ILE A 91 -13.87 14.93 -7.16
CA ILE A 91 -14.16 14.44 -8.50
C ILE A 91 -15.66 14.28 -8.71
N SER A 92 -16.14 14.56 -9.92
CA SER A 92 -17.46 14.14 -10.36
C SER A 92 -17.49 12.62 -10.54
N ALA A 93 -18.58 11.99 -10.16
CA ALA A 93 -18.80 10.56 -10.29
C ALA A 93 -20.30 10.24 -10.31
N SER A 94 -20.94 10.54 -11.43
CA SER A 94 -22.33 10.21 -11.67
C SER A 94 -22.54 8.72 -11.85
N ASP A 95 -21.58 8.04 -12.49
CA ASP A 95 -21.53 6.60 -12.71
C ASP A 95 -20.08 6.09 -12.72
N ALA A 96 -19.87 4.80 -12.90
CA ALA A 96 -18.56 4.16 -12.89
C ALA A 96 -17.65 4.64 -14.06
N ALA A 97 -18.22 5.02 -15.20
CA ALA A 97 -17.45 5.50 -16.34
C ALA A 97 -16.94 6.93 -16.10
N ASP A 98 -17.78 7.81 -15.56
CA ASP A 98 -17.42 9.15 -15.15
C ASP A 98 -16.38 9.12 -14.02
N PHE A 99 -16.57 8.24 -13.02
CA PHE A 99 -15.57 7.99 -11.98
C PHE A 99 -14.22 7.59 -12.56
N THR A 100 -14.20 6.59 -13.46
CA THR A 100 -12.99 6.08 -14.11
C THR A 100 -12.23 7.19 -14.84
N ALA A 101 -12.95 8.01 -15.61
CA ALA A 101 -12.37 9.11 -16.38
C ALA A 101 -11.70 10.16 -15.47
N ASN A 102 -12.29 10.45 -14.31
CA ASN A 102 -11.80 11.44 -13.36
C ASN A 102 -10.75 10.88 -12.38
N PHE A 103 -10.81 9.59 -12.05
CA PHE A 103 -9.89 8.95 -11.11
C PHE A 103 -8.57 8.53 -11.76
N THR A 104 -8.59 8.04 -13.01
CA THR A 104 -7.37 7.56 -13.70
C THR A 104 -6.23 8.58 -13.73
N PRO A 105 -6.45 9.88 -14.02
CA PRO A 105 -5.37 10.87 -13.99
C PRO A 105 -4.73 11.06 -12.61
N LEU A 106 -5.45 10.76 -11.52
CA LEU A 106 -4.92 10.87 -10.16
C LEU A 106 -3.86 9.80 -9.90
N VAL A 107 -4.07 8.58 -10.38
CA VAL A 107 -3.13 7.46 -10.18
C VAL A 107 -1.80 7.67 -10.92
N GLY A 108 -1.73 8.59 -11.89
CA GLY A 108 -0.50 8.98 -12.57
C GLY A 108 0.37 10.00 -11.82
N SER A 109 -0.08 10.54 -10.67
CA SER A 109 0.65 11.55 -9.91
C SER A 109 1.59 10.92 -8.89
N GLU A 110 2.81 11.46 -8.75
CA GLU A 110 3.80 11.01 -7.76
C GLU A 110 3.80 11.84 -6.46
N GLU A 111 2.89 12.79 -6.33
CA GLU A 111 2.85 13.70 -5.18
C GLU A 111 2.37 13.01 -3.89
N TYR A 112 1.62 11.94 -4.02
CA TYR A 112 1.10 11.13 -2.91
C TYR A 112 1.33 9.64 -3.17
N TYR A 113 1.25 8.85 -2.13
CA TYR A 113 1.47 7.41 -2.18
C TYR A 113 0.27 6.60 -1.69
N LEU A 114 -0.38 7.06 -0.61
CA LEU A 114 -1.51 6.40 0.04
C LEU A 114 -2.80 7.02 -0.47
N ILE A 115 -3.72 6.22 -0.99
CA ILE A 115 -5.01 6.68 -1.55
C ILE A 115 -6.15 6.08 -0.74
N CYS A 116 -7.11 6.90 -0.34
CA CYS A 116 -8.38 6.46 0.23
C CYS A 116 -9.55 7.11 -0.51
N LEU A 117 -10.69 6.43 -0.53
CA LEU A 117 -11.90 6.89 -1.19
C LEU A 117 -12.97 7.31 -0.20
N ASP A 118 -13.82 8.22 -0.65
CA ASP A 118 -15.07 8.55 0.01
C ASP A 118 -16.04 7.35 0.00
N LYS A 119 -16.61 7.02 1.15
CA LYS A 119 -17.60 5.94 1.32
C LYS A 119 -18.89 6.15 0.50
N ASN A 120 -19.12 7.36 -0.03
CA ASN A 120 -20.27 7.67 -0.88
C ASN A 120 -20.09 7.21 -2.33
N PHE A 121 -18.92 6.68 -2.69
CA PHE A 121 -18.75 5.96 -3.96
C PHE A 121 -19.44 4.61 -3.89
N SER A 122 -20.09 4.21 -4.99
CA SER A 122 -20.69 2.89 -5.10
C SER A 122 -19.64 1.78 -5.06
N VAL A 123 -20.08 0.55 -4.80
CA VAL A 123 -19.19 -0.62 -4.83
C VAL A 123 -18.49 -0.73 -6.19
N GLU A 124 -19.22 -0.56 -7.30
CA GLU A 124 -18.66 -0.61 -8.66
C GLU A 124 -17.57 0.45 -8.89
N MET A 125 -17.71 1.66 -8.30
CA MET A 125 -16.68 2.70 -8.39
C MET A 125 -15.44 2.34 -7.57
N GLN A 126 -15.62 1.72 -6.41
CA GLN A 126 -14.50 1.25 -5.58
C GLN A 126 -13.75 0.08 -6.25
N GLU A 127 -14.48 -0.82 -6.90
CA GLU A 127 -13.93 -1.91 -7.72
C GLU A 127 -13.14 -1.38 -8.93
N ALA A 128 -13.70 -0.37 -9.61
CA ALA A 128 -12.98 0.33 -10.69
C ALA A 128 -11.70 1.01 -10.19
N ALA A 129 -11.73 1.66 -9.02
CA ALA A 129 -10.54 2.26 -8.42
C ALA A 129 -9.45 1.21 -8.14
N ALA A 130 -9.82 0.06 -7.56
CA ALA A 130 -8.88 -1.03 -7.29
C ALA A 130 -8.23 -1.52 -8.60
N THR A 131 -9.03 -1.76 -9.63
CA THR A 131 -8.56 -2.19 -10.95
C THR A 131 -7.61 -1.16 -11.59
N ILE A 132 -7.93 0.14 -11.48
CA ILE A 132 -7.10 1.23 -12.03
C ILE A 132 -5.77 1.32 -11.29
N VAL A 133 -5.76 1.23 -9.96
CA VAL A 133 -4.52 1.29 -9.18
C VAL A 133 -3.64 0.08 -9.46
N GLU A 134 -4.19 -1.12 -9.57
CA GLU A 134 -3.41 -2.31 -9.93
C GLU A 134 -2.78 -2.18 -11.33
N ALA A 135 -3.54 -1.68 -12.32
CA ALA A 135 -3.03 -1.47 -13.68
C ALA A 135 -2.03 -0.32 -13.77
N GLY A 136 -2.28 0.78 -13.04
CA GLY A 136 -1.47 2.00 -13.08
C GLY A 136 -0.17 1.93 -12.27
N ASN A 137 -0.03 0.93 -11.39
CA ASN A 137 1.13 0.78 -10.51
C ASN A 137 2.47 0.57 -11.27
N ALA A 138 2.40 0.24 -12.56
CA ALA A 138 3.56 0.19 -13.43
C ALA A 138 4.18 1.57 -13.68
N ASP A 139 3.42 2.64 -13.69
CA ASP A 139 3.88 4.00 -13.98
C ASP A 139 4.15 4.84 -12.72
N ALA A 140 3.27 4.74 -11.72
CA ALA A 140 3.43 5.40 -10.43
C ALA A 140 2.89 4.48 -9.32
N ALA A 141 3.77 4.02 -8.43
CA ALA A 141 3.37 3.12 -7.35
C ALA A 141 2.45 3.83 -6.36
N HIS A 142 1.30 3.24 -6.05
CA HIS A 142 0.34 3.69 -5.05
C HIS A 142 -0.15 2.52 -4.21
N LYS A 143 -0.70 2.83 -3.04
CA LYS A 143 -1.47 1.88 -2.24
C LYS A 143 -2.87 2.43 -2.02
N LEU A 144 -3.86 1.67 -2.43
CA LEU A 144 -5.26 1.99 -2.26
C LEU A 144 -5.80 1.33 -1.00
N PHE A 145 -6.44 2.11 -0.16
CA PHE A 145 -7.11 1.64 1.05
C PHE A 145 -8.61 1.94 0.93
N LEU A 146 -9.41 0.90 0.98
CA LEU A 146 -10.86 0.97 0.84
C LEU A 146 -11.55 0.66 2.16
N ASP A 147 -12.66 1.32 2.41
CA ASP A 147 -13.57 0.95 3.49
C ASP A 147 -14.67 0.03 2.95
N ASP A 148 -14.92 -1.06 3.66
CA ASP A 148 -16.05 -1.95 3.40
C ASP A 148 -16.93 -2.00 4.64
N ALA A 149 -18.17 -1.55 4.51
CA ALA A 149 -19.20 -1.61 5.54
C ALA A 149 -20.31 -2.62 5.18
N SER A 150 -20.07 -3.50 4.22
CA SER A 150 -21.05 -4.49 3.78
C SER A 150 -21.27 -5.56 4.85
N VAL A 151 -22.55 -5.88 5.08
CA VAL A 151 -22.95 -7.02 5.94
C VAL A 151 -22.54 -8.34 5.26
N ASN A 152 -22.60 -8.42 3.94
CA ASN A 152 -22.19 -9.62 3.19
C ASN A 152 -20.73 -9.98 3.44
N ALA A 153 -19.85 -8.97 3.62
CA ALA A 153 -18.44 -9.20 3.89
C ALA A 153 -18.19 -10.06 5.13
N VAL A 154 -19.04 -9.96 6.16
CA VAL A 154 -18.90 -10.72 7.41
C VAL A 154 -19.81 -11.93 7.50
N ASP A 155 -21.00 -11.86 6.92
CA ASP A 155 -22.00 -12.92 7.06
C ASP A 155 -21.85 -14.05 6.04
N MET A 156 -21.11 -13.82 4.95
CA MET A 156 -20.90 -14.76 3.85
C MET A 156 -19.40 -15.05 3.67
N ASP A 157 -19.06 -16.26 3.24
CA ASP A 157 -17.72 -16.57 2.73
C ASP A 157 -17.48 -15.95 1.35
N LEU A 158 -16.27 -16.08 0.82
CA LEU A 158 -15.89 -15.45 -0.44
C LEU A 158 -16.79 -15.88 -1.61
N GLU A 159 -17.05 -17.17 -1.76
CA GLU A 159 -17.82 -17.71 -2.88
C GLU A 159 -19.30 -17.29 -2.83
N THR A 160 -19.88 -17.34 -1.63
CA THR A 160 -21.29 -16.95 -1.41
C THR A 160 -21.48 -15.45 -1.59
N ASP A 161 -20.52 -14.63 -1.14
CA ASP A 161 -20.57 -13.18 -1.28
C ASP A 161 -20.44 -12.76 -2.75
N LEU A 162 -19.52 -13.36 -3.51
CA LEU A 162 -19.37 -13.12 -4.96
C LEU A 162 -20.62 -13.51 -5.76
N ALA A 163 -21.38 -14.49 -5.28
CA ALA A 163 -22.65 -14.90 -5.91
C ALA A 163 -23.84 -14.02 -5.49
N ALA A 164 -23.68 -13.11 -4.54
CA ALA A 164 -24.72 -12.21 -4.10
C ALA A 164 -25.08 -11.19 -5.19
N THR A 165 -26.29 -10.64 -5.13
CA THR A 165 -26.75 -9.60 -6.07
C THR A 165 -25.88 -8.34 -6.01
N THR A 166 -25.32 -8.05 -4.83
CA THR A 166 -24.40 -6.95 -4.59
C THR A 166 -23.22 -7.52 -3.77
N PRO A 167 -22.17 -8.00 -4.43
CA PRO A 167 -20.97 -8.46 -3.73
C PRO A 167 -20.33 -7.34 -2.89
N SER A 168 -19.62 -7.72 -1.84
CA SER A 168 -18.83 -6.76 -1.08
C SER A 168 -17.55 -6.38 -1.82
N VAL A 169 -17.04 -5.17 -1.57
CA VAL A 169 -15.73 -4.73 -2.08
C VAL A 169 -14.62 -5.68 -1.65
N SER A 170 -14.70 -6.20 -0.41
CA SER A 170 -13.76 -7.19 0.11
C SER A 170 -13.75 -8.48 -0.72
N ALA A 171 -14.90 -8.98 -1.12
CA ALA A 171 -15.01 -10.19 -1.95
C ALA A 171 -14.43 -9.96 -3.34
N TYR A 172 -14.78 -8.84 -3.98
CA TYR A 172 -14.25 -8.49 -5.29
C TYR A 172 -12.72 -8.39 -5.28
N CYS A 173 -12.16 -7.57 -4.40
CA CYS A 173 -10.73 -7.37 -4.32
C CYS A 173 -9.97 -8.66 -3.95
N GLY A 174 -10.51 -9.46 -3.02
CA GLY A 174 -9.93 -10.74 -2.63
C GLY A 174 -9.93 -11.76 -3.76
N SER A 175 -10.99 -11.82 -4.58
CA SER A 175 -11.07 -12.74 -5.72
C SER A 175 -10.09 -12.40 -6.85
N HIS A 176 -9.76 -11.11 -7.02
CA HIS A 176 -8.79 -10.63 -8.01
C HIS A 176 -7.34 -10.64 -7.50
N ASN A 177 -7.10 -10.97 -6.23
CA ASN A 177 -5.77 -11.01 -5.61
C ASN A 177 -4.97 -9.72 -5.81
N PHE A 178 -5.59 -8.56 -5.60
CA PHE A 178 -4.95 -7.27 -5.78
C PHE A 178 -3.81 -7.04 -4.77
N ALA A 179 -2.62 -6.72 -5.28
CA ALA A 179 -1.40 -6.53 -4.50
C ALA A 179 -1.25 -5.10 -3.94
N HIS A 180 -1.88 -4.13 -4.60
CA HIS A 180 -1.75 -2.71 -4.26
C HIS A 180 -3.01 -2.14 -3.61
N THR A 181 -4.00 -2.99 -3.34
CA THR A 181 -5.26 -2.64 -2.70
C THR A 181 -5.41 -3.39 -1.38
N ALA A 182 -5.80 -2.71 -0.33
CA ALA A 182 -6.14 -3.27 0.97
C ALA A 182 -7.52 -2.79 1.41
N VAL A 183 -8.35 -3.70 1.86
CA VAL A 183 -9.70 -3.38 2.33
C VAL A 183 -9.75 -3.46 3.85
N ALA A 184 -10.30 -2.42 4.49
CA ALA A 184 -10.58 -2.36 5.92
C ALA A 184 -12.08 -2.49 6.15
N TRP A 185 -12.48 -3.57 6.82
CA TRP A 185 -13.89 -3.75 7.15
C TRP A 185 -14.24 -3.07 8.47
N HIS A 186 -15.38 -2.42 8.51
CA HIS A 186 -15.95 -1.86 9.73
C HIS A 186 -17.47 -2.09 9.80
N ASN A 187 -18.03 -1.98 11.01
CA ASN A 187 -19.46 -2.14 11.20
C ASN A 187 -20.25 -1.04 10.45
N PRO A 188 -21.31 -1.40 9.69
CA PRO A 188 -22.19 -0.45 9.01
C PRO A 188 -22.74 0.67 9.93
N ALA A 189 -22.92 0.39 11.23
CA ALA A 189 -23.35 1.40 12.21
C ALA A 189 -22.33 2.53 12.43
N ASN A 190 -21.05 2.34 12.07
CA ASN A 190 -19.99 3.33 12.22
C ASN A 190 -19.89 4.29 11.04
N THR A 191 -20.95 5.03 10.78
CA THR A 191 -21.12 5.87 9.58
C THR A 191 -20.12 7.03 9.43
N ASN A 192 -19.40 7.40 10.48
CA ASN A 192 -18.44 8.52 10.45
C ASN A 192 -16.98 8.08 10.55
N SER A 193 -16.70 6.78 10.44
CA SER A 193 -15.36 6.23 10.56
C SER A 193 -14.79 5.88 9.20
N TYR A 194 -13.49 6.17 9.03
CA TYR A 194 -12.67 5.76 7.89
C TYR A 194 -11.56 4.85 8.38
N TYR A 195 -11.83 3.54 8.44
CA TYR A 195 -10.82 2.56 8.87
C TYR A 195 -9.71 2.41 7.83
N SER A 196 -10.01 2.67 6.56
CA SER A 196 -9.03 2.79 5.49
C SER A 196 -8.00 3.88 5.78
N ALA A 197 -8.43 5.06 6.22
CA ALA A 197 -7.56 6.16 6.60
C ALA A 197 -6.71 5.83 7.84
N ALA A 198 -7.27 5.09 8.81
CA ALA A 198 -6.51 4.61 9.96
C ALA A 198 -5.48 3.56 9.56
N LEU A 199 -5.80 2.66 8.62
CA LEU A 199 -4.86 1.68 8.07
C LEU A 199 -3.73 2.40 7.30
N ALA A 200 -4.07 3.36 6.46
CA ALA A 200 -3.11 4.19 5.72
C ALA A 200 -2.18 4.98 6.65
N SER A 201 -2.71 5.51 7.77
CA SER A 201 -1.93 6.29 8.74
C SER A 201 -0.76 5.51 9.34
N PHE A 202 -0.88 4.17 9.49
CA PHE A 202 0.22 3.35 9.94
C PHE A 202 1.42 3.45 8.99
N PHE A 203 1.18 3.27 7.70
CA PHE A 203 2.24 3.32 6.68
C PHE A 203 2.82 4.73 6.56
N ALA A 204 2.00 5.77 6.73
CA ALA A 204 2.46 7.16 6.75
C ALA A 204 3.45 7.46 7.89
N THR A 205 3.40 6.70 8.99
CA THR A 205 4.34 6.86 10.11
C THR A 205 5.65 6.10 9.94
N ARG A 206 5.75 5.21 8.96
CA ARG A 206 6.94 4.36 8.77
C ARG A 206 8.05 5.11 8.04
N ARG A 207 9.28 4.66 8.25
CA ARG A 207 10.49 5.21 7.64
C ARG A 207 11.43 4.06 7.29
N PHE A 208 12.12 4.17 6.17
CA PHE A 208 13.07 3.13 5.72
C PHE A 208 14.50 3.38 6.20
N ASN A 209 14.78 4.57 6.73
CA ASN A 209 16.12 4.99 7.14
C ASN A 209 16.32 5.03 8.66
N THR A 210 15.35 4.53 9.43
CA THR A 210 15.44 4.53 10.91
C THR A 210 15.01 3.18 11.46
N SER A 211 15.73 2.69 12.47
CA SER A 211 15.37 1.44 13.15
C SER A 211 14.11 1.54 14.03
N SER A 212 13.81 2.75 14.53
CA SER A 212 12.66 2.96 15.44
C SER A 212 11.30 3.00 14.74
N ARG A 213 11.27 3.35 13.45
CA ARG A 213 10.04 3.47 12.65
C ARG A 213 10.11 2.63 11.37
N ARG A 214 10.91 1.57 11.39
CA ARG A 214 11.09 0.70 10.23
C ARG A 214 9.76 0.15 9.71
N MET A 215 9.70 -0.14 8.43
CA MET A 215 8.58 -0.83 7.82
C MET A 215 8.38 -2.21 8.49
N CYS A 216 7.16 -2.52 8.82
CA CYS A 216 6.78 -3.79 9.44
C CYS A 216 5.28 -4.02 9.23
N SER A 217 4.80 -5.22 9.48
CA SER A 217 3.37 -5.52 9.44
C SER A 217 2.60 -4.71 10.49
N ILE A 218 1.40 -4.29 10.10
CA ILE A 218 0.44 -3.68 11.02
C ILE A 218 -0.27 -4.73 11.90
N ALA A 219 -0.17 -6.02 11.57
CA ALA A 219 -0.77 -7.09 12.35
C ALA A 219 -0.42 -6.96 13.84
N PHE A 220 -1.43 -7.10 14.69
CA PHE A 220 -1.36 -6.97 16.15
C PHE A 220 -0.95 -5.59 16.68
N LYS A 221 -1.00 -4.55 15.83
CA LYS A 221 -0.73 -3.18 16.28
C LYS A 221 -2.00 -2.53 16.79
N GLN A 222 -1.86 -1.84 17.92
CA GLN A 222 -2.92 -1.01 18.48
C GLN A 222 -2.92 0.35 17.80
N ALA A 223 -4.11 0.82 17.46
CA ALA A 223 -4.33 2.16 16.96
C ALA A 223 -5.09 2.97 18.01
N SER A 224 -4.66 4.18 18.30
CA SER A 224 -5.52 5.16 18.99
C SER A 224 -6.36 5.91 17.97
N GLY A 225 -7.50 6.43 18.37
CA GLY A 225 -8.34 7.28 17.49
C GLY A 225 -9.42 6.54 16.71
N ILE A 226 -9.41 5.19 16.70
CA ILE A 226 -10.50 4.37 16.18
C ILE A 226 -10.98 3.35 17.22
N SER A 227 -12.25 2.96 17.12
CA SER A 227 -12.87 1.96 18.00
C SER A 227 -12.74 0.56 17.42
N ALA A 228 -12.60 -0.44 18.28
CA ALA A 228 -12.65 -1.83 17.83
C ALA A 228 -14.05 -2.19 17.32
N VAL A 229 -14.09 -3.01 16.28
CA VAL A 229 -15.34 -3.55 15.73
C VAL A 229 -15.96 -4.53 16.72
N ASP A 230 -17.27 -4.43 16.89
CA ASP A 230 -18.07 -5.43 17.61
C ASP A 230 -18.79 -6.36 16.62
N PHE A 231 -18.38 -7.61 16.57
CA PHE A 231 -19.03 -8.65 15.76
C PHE A 231 -20.38 -9.12 16.30
N LEU A 232 -20.76 -8.70 17.50
CA LEU A 232 -22.04 -9.01 18.13
C LEU A 232 -23.06 -7.89 17.99
N ASP A 233 -22.72 -6.84 17.25
CA ASP A 233 -23.63 -5.71 17.01
C ASP A 233 -24.94 -6.19 16.39
N SER A 234 -26.06 -5.59 16.84
CA SER A 234 -27.41 -5.95 16.42
C SER A 234 -27.73 -5.67 14.95
N SER A 235 -26.91 -4.88 14.27
CA SER A 235 -27.01 -4.62 12.83
C SER A 235 -26.50 -5.81 11.98
N LEU A 236 -25.77 -6.75 12.60
CA LEU A 236 -25.21 -7.92 11.96
C LEU A 236 -26.07 -9.17 12.20
N ASN A 237 -25.98 -10.14 11.28
CA ASN A 237 -26.72 -11.39 11.40
C ASN A 237 -26.31 -12.16 12.67
N SER A 238 -27.22 -12.29 13.62
CA SER A 238 -27.00 -12.99 14.89
C SER A 238 -26.86 -14.51 14.73
N ALA A 239 -27.30 -15.08 13.61
CA ALA A 239 -27.15 -16.50 13.32
C ALA A 239 -25.69 -16.88 12.95
N VAL A 240 -24.87 -15.89 12.52
CA VAL A 240 -23.47 -16.08 12.21
C VAL A 240 -22.62 -15.72 13.42
N SER A 241 -21.87 -16.68 13.95
CA SER A 241 -21.02 -16.43 15.13
C SER A 241 -19.89 -15.42 14.81
N GLY A 242 -19.44 -14.68 15.83
CA GLY A 242 -18.32 -13.73 15.65
C GLY A 242 -17.03 -14.39 15.11
N THR A 243 -16.77 -15.65 15.48
CA THR A 243 -15.65 -16.42 14.91
C THR A 243 -15.85 -16.71 13.43
N GLN A 244 -17.07 -17.00 13.00
CA GLN A 244 -17.36 -17.24 11.58
C GLN A 244 -17.29 -15.94 10.79
N LYS A 245 -17.79 -14.84 11.32
CA LYS A 245 -17.66 -13.50 10.72
C LYS A 245 -16.21 -13.14 10.46
N PHE A 246 -15.34 -13.39 11.45
CA PHE A 246 -13.91 -13.19 11.29
C PHE A 246 -13.32 -14.07 10.17
N ARG A 247 -13.68 -15.37 10.13
CA ARG A 247 -13.23 -16.28 9.06
C ARG A 247 -13.70 -15.86 7.68
N ASN A 248 -14.90 -15.31 7.59
CA ASN A 248 -15.44 -14.78 6.33
C ASN A 248 -14.63 -13.59 5.82
N LEU A 249 -14.25 -12.66 6.71
CA LEU A 249 -13.32 -11.57 6.37
C LEU A 249 -11.93 -12.10 5.98
N ASP A 250 -11.44 -13.10 6.72
CA ASP A 250 -10.16 -13.75 6.46
C ASP A 250 -10.10 -14.40 5.07
N SER A 251 -11.17 -15.06 4.64
CA SER A 251 -11.27 -15.66 3.30
C SER A 251 -11.18 -14.65 2.15
N LYS A 252 -11.44 -13.37 2.44
CA LYS A 252 -11.39 -12.24 1.50
C LYS A 252 -10.14 -11.37 1.67
N ASN A 253 -9.23 -11.76 2.56
CA ASN A 253 -8.05 -10.97 2.95
C ASN A 253 -8.38 -9.55 3.47
N ALA A 254 -9.60 -9.32 3.98
CA ALA A 254 -10.01 -8.06 4.55
C ALA A 254 -9.39 -7.83 5.93
N ASN A 255 -8.97 -6.58 6.19
CA ASN A 255 -8.40 -6.19 7.47
C ASN A 255 -9.49 -5.71 8.42
N VAL A 256 -9.37 -6.06 9.69
CA VAL A 256 -10.30 -5.63 10.73
C VAL A 256 -9.56 -5.18 11.98
N TYR A 257 -10.04 -4.10 12.58
CA TYR A 257 -9.58 -3.65 13.89
C TYR A 257 -10.55 -4.12 14.97
N ALA A 258 -10.17 -5.15 15.71
CA ALA A 258 -11.06 -5.83 16.63
C ALA A 258 -10.40 -6.13 17.98
N ASN A 259 -11.22 -6.45 18.99
CA ASN A 259 -10.74 -6.87 20.31
C ASN A 259 -10.21 -8.31 20.27
N ILE A 260 -8.93 -8.50 20.63
CA ILE A 260 -8.35 -9.82 20.79
C ILE A 260 -8.86 -10.43 22.11
N LYS A 261 -9.63 -11.49 22.02
CA LYS A 261 -10.46 -12.06 23.09
C LYS A 261 -9.72 -12.37 24.40
N ILE A 262 -8.47 -12.80 24.35
CA ILE A 262 -7.73 -13.22 25.58
C ILE A 262 -7.12 -12.02 26.30
N VAL A 263 -6.74 -10.99 25.56
CA VAL A 263 -6.02 -9.82 26.09
C VAL A 263 -6.96 -8.64 26.33
N GLY A 264 -8.13 -8.63 25.68
CA GLY A 264 -9.10 -7.54 25.76
C GLY A 264 -8.60 -6.22 25.16
N LEU A 265 -7.50 -6.26 24.41
CA LEU A 265 -6.92 -5.09 23.76
C LEU A 265 -7.27 -5.08 22.26
N PRO A 266 -7.71 -3.94 21.74
CA PRO A 266 -8.00 -3.81 20.32
C PRO A 266 -6.70 -3.79 19.50
N ALA A 267 -6.72 -4.49 18.36
CA ALA A 267 -5.61 -4.48 17.43
C ALA A 267 -6.10 -4.78 16.01
N TRP A 268 -5.28 -4.41 15.01
CA TRP A 268 -5.44 -4.93 13.66
C TRP A 268 -5.13 -6.43 13.66
N GLU A 269 -6.07 -7.24 13.24
CA GLU A 269 -5.89 -8.70 13.21
C GLU A 269 -4.93 -9.13 12.11
N ARG A 270 -4.93 -8.38 11.01
CA ARG A 270 -4.09 -8.63 9.85
C ARG A 270 -3.49 -7.33 9.32
N GLY A 271 -2.68 -7.44 8.32
CA GLY A 271 -2.08 -6.33 7.58
C GLY A 271 -1.90 -6.76 6.14
N ASN A 272 -2.95 -7.37 5.56
CA ASN A 272 -2.88 -7.98 4.25
C ASN A 272 -3.37 -7.03 3.17
N ALA A 273 -2.68 -7.03 2.03
CA ALA A 273 -3.27 -6.64 0.76
C ALA A 273 -4.35 -7.67 0.35
N SER A 274 -5.18 -7.35 -0.61
CA SER A 274 -6.23 -8.26 -1.07
C SER A 274 -5.68 -9.54 -1.73
N SER A 275 -4.39 -9.57 -2.10
CA SER A 275 -3.68 -10.80 -2.51
C SER A 275 -3.43 -11.79 -1.37
N GLY A 276 -3.57 -11.37 -0.12
CA GLY A 276 -3.25 -12.17 1.06
C GLY A 276 -1.86 -11.96 1.62
N ASP A 277 -0.97 -11.30 0.87
CA ASP A 277 0.37 -10.96 1.31
C ASP A 277 0.38 -9.71 2.21
N ASP A 278 1.46 -9.50 2.94
CA ASP A 278 1.58 -8.36 3.82
C ASP A 278 1.75 -7.04 3.02
N ILE A 279 0.96 -6.02 3.35
CA ILE A 279 1.06 -4.70 2.72
C ILE A 279 2.48 -4.14 2.85
N SER A 280 3.17 -4.40 3.98
CA SER A 280 4.51 -3.89 4.23
C SER A 280 5.55 -4.41 3.24
N ASP A 281 5.34 -5.60 2.69
CA ASP A 281 6.23 -6.21 1.72
C ASP A 281 6.14 -5.48 0.37
N PHE A 282 4.92 -5.16 -0.06
CA PHE A 282 4.69 -4.36 -1.28
C PHE A 282 5.19 -2.92 -1.15
N VAL A 283 4.96 -2.28 0.02
CA VAL A 283 5.49 -0.94 0.28
C VAL A 283 7.01 -0.93 0.26
N SER A 284 7.64 -1.99 0.79
CA SER A 284 9.10 -2.14 0.78
C SER A 284 9.65 -2.36 -0.62
N ALA A 285 8.96 -3.12 -1.45
CA ALA A 285 9.31 -3.33 -2.85
C ALA A 285 9.22 -2.05 -3.67
N ASP A 286 8.16 -1.26 -3.49
CA ASP A 286 7.99 0.04 -4.15
C ASP A 286 9.11 1.01 -3.75
N PHE A 287 9.46 1.04 -2.46
CA PHE A 287 10.57 1.87 -1.96
C PHE A 287 11.91 1.44 -2.57
N LEU A 288 12.18 0.14 -2.67
CA LEU A 288 13.40 -0.38 -3.29
C LEU A 288 13.49 0.02 -4.76
N ASN A 289 12.40 -0.17 -5.51
CA ASN A 289 12.33 0.20 -6.91
C ASN A 289 12.61 1.69 -7.12
N TYR A 290 11.97 2.55 -6.35
CA TYR A 290 12.19 3.98 -6.38
C TYR A 290 13.65 4.34 -6.06
N THR A 291 14.18 3.81 -4.94
CA THR A 291 15.54 4.11 -4.49
C THR A 291 16.58 3.67 -5.53
N MET A 292 16.41 2.49 -6.11
CA MET A 292 17.30 1.94 -7.13
C MET A 292 17.22 2.76 -8.43
N THR A 293 16.02 3.11 -8.87
CA THR A 293 15.81 3.94 -10.06
C THR A 293 16.50 5.31 -9.89
N MET A 294 16.30 5.94 -8.73
CA MET A 294 16.94 7.23 -8.43
C MET A 294 18.46 7.13 -8.34
N ALA A 295 18.97 6.07 -7.71
CA ALA A 295 20.41 5.86 -7.56
C ALA A 295 21.09 5.65 -8.93
N ILE A 296 20.49 4.82 -9.79
CA ILE A 296 21.01 4.60 -11.16
C ILE A 296 20.90 5.88 -12.00
N PHE A 297 19.78 6.60 -11.93
CA PHE A 297 19.64 7.88 -12.64
C PHE A 297 20.69 8.89 -12.19
N ASN A 298 20.92 9.04 -10.87
CA ASN A 298 21.95 9.90 -10.35
C ASN A 298 23.36 9.49 -10.83
N LEU A 299 23.64 8.18 -10.90
CA LEU A 299 24.87 7.67 -11.45
C LEU A 299 25.06 8.13 -12.91
N LEU A 300 24.02 7.98 -13.74
CA LEU A 300 24.05 8.39 -15.14
C LEU A 300 24.18 9.92 -15.31
N GLN A 301 23.57 10.69 -14.43
CA GLN A 301 23.60 12.15 -14.45
C GLN A 301 24.95 12.73 -13.99
N THR A 302 25.52 12.18 -12.92
CA THR A 302 26.72 12.74 -12.29
C THR A 302 28.02 12.20 -12.88
N THR A 303 27.96 11.04 -13.53
CA THR A 303 29.13 10.41 -14.13
C THR A 303 29.23 10.82 -15.61
N PRO A 304 30.33 11.40 -16.07
CA PRO A 304 30.49 11.82 -17.46
C PRO A 304 30.28 10.68 -18.47
N ARG A 305 30.58 9.45 -18.06
CA ARG A 305 30.39 8.24 -18.86
C ARG A 305 30.39 7.01 -17.96
N VAL A 306 29.35 6.18 -18.05
CA VAL A 306 29.35 4.81 -17.56
C VAL A 306 29.82 3.90 -18.71
N PRO A 307 31.05 3.37 -18.66
CA PRO A 307 31.58 2.59 -19.78
C PRO A 307 30.91 1.24 -19.87
N MET A 308 30.61 0.76 -21.08
CA MET A 308 29.98 -0.55 -21.31
C MET A 308 31.03 -1.66 -21.30
N ASN A 309 31.72 -1.80 -20.16
CA ASN A 309 32.77 -2.78 -19.86
C ASN A 309 32.71 -3.17 -18.38
N GLN A 310 33.69 -3.90 -17.90
CA GLN A 310 33.76 -4.39 -16.53
C GLN A 310 33.77 -3.26 -15.47
N ASP A 311 34.31 -2.09 -15.80
CA ASP A 311 34.32 -0.95 -14.85
C ASP A 311 32.92 -0.36 -14.70
N GLY A 312 32.15 -0.22 -15.81
CA GLY A 312 30.76 0.18 -15.74
C GLY A 312 29.89 -0.83 -15.03
N ALA A 313 30.14 -2.14 -15.22
CA ALA A 313 29.46 -3.18 -14.43
C ALA A 313 29.70 -3.02 -12.92
N ARG A 314 30.93 -2.69 -12.50
CA ARG A 314 31.25 -2.44 -11.09
C ARG A 314 30.56 -1.18 -10.57
N MET A 315 30.47 -0.12 -11.36
CA MET A 315 29.77 1.11 -10.99
C MET A 315 28.28 0.81 -10.75
N LEU A 316 27.62 0.11 -11.66
CA LEU A 316 26.22 -0.31 -11.51
C LEU A 316 26.05 -1.24 -10.29
N ALA A 317 26.94 -2.20 -10.08
CA ALA A 317 26.91 -3.11 -8.95
C ALA A 317 26.95 -2.38 -7.61
N LEU A 318 27.84 -1.40 -7.44
CA LEU A 318 27.95 -0.60 -6.22
C LEU A 318 26.68 0.24 -5.99
N THR A 319 26.14 0.81 -7.06
CA THR A 319 24.92 1.61 -6.98
C THR A 319 23.70 0.77 -6.60
N ILE A 320 23.55 -0.41 -7.20
CA ILE A 320 22.50 -1.38 -6.87
C ILE A 320 22.65 -1.86 -5.43
N ALA A 321 23.86 -2.26 -5.02
CA ALA A 321 24.13 -2.71 -3.67
C ALA A 321 23.77 -1.65 -2.63
N SER A 322 24.11 -0.39 -2.86
CA SER A 322 23.78 0.71 -1.92
C SER A 322 22.28 0.88 -1.70
N SER A 323 21.45 0.60 -2.72
CA SER A 323 19.98 0.65 -2.59
C SER A 323 19.45 -0.49 -1.72
N PHE A 324 19.99 -1.69 -1.85
CA PHE A 324 19.65 -2.81 -0.98
C PHE A 324 20.15 -2.62 0.46
N ASP A 325 21.32 -2.04 0.65
CA ASP A 325 21.91 -1.82 1.97
C ASP A 325 21.03 -0.92 2.86
N VAL A 326 20.29 0.03 2.28
CA VAL A 326 19.31 0.84 3.03
C VAL A 326 18.23 -0.04 3.65
N LEU A 327 17.68 -1.00 2.88
CA LEU A 327 16.65 -1.92 3.35
C LEU A 327 17.21 -2.99 4.31
N ALA A 328 18.43 -3.46 4.07
CA ALA A 328 19.11 -4.37 4.98
C ALA A 328 19.39 -3.71 6.33
N ALA A 329 19.88 -2.47 6.34
CA ALA A 329 20.12 -1.70 7.56
C ALA A 329 18.83 -1.42 8.35
N SER A 330 17.68 -1.26 7.68
CA SER A 330 16.39 -1.12 8.32
C SER A 330 15.79 -2.45 8.80
N GLY A 331 16.39 -3.59 8.45
CA GLY A 331 15.92 -4.93 8.81
C GLY A 331 14.70 -5.41 8.00
N VAL A 332 14.46 -4.82 6.84
CA VAL A 332 13.43 -5.27 5.88
C VAL A 332 13.94 -6.46 5.07
N ILE A 333 15.24 -6.46 4.76
CA ILE A 333 15.93 -7.56 4.08
C ILE A 333 16.77 -8.32 5.10
N THR A 334 16.81 -9.65 4.99
CA THR A 334 17.55 -10.52 5.90
C THR A 334 18.28 -11.63 5.16
N ALA A 335 19.37 -12.11 5.75
CA ALA A 335 20.02 -13.35 5.30
C ALA A 335 19.14 -14.56 5.62
N GLY A 336 19.19 -15.59 4.81
CA GLY A 336 18.44 -16.83 5.04
C GLY A 336 18.19 -17.62 3.76
N THR A 337 17.18 -18.48 3.83
CA THR A 337 16.73 -19.28 2.68
C THR A 337 15.29 -18.90 2.35
N SER A 338 14.99 -18.64 1.09
CA SER A 338 13.65 -18.36 0.62
C SER A 338 12.74 -19.60 0.71
N ILE A 339 11.45 -19.40 0.52
CA ILE A 339 10.45 -20.48 0.51
C ILE A 339 10.75 -21.51 -0.62
N ASP A 340 11.36 -21.05 -1.71
CA ASP A 340 11.75 -21.89 -2.86
C ASP A 340 13.12 -22.54 -2.67
N GLY A 341 13.74 -22.39 -1.50
CA GLY A 341 15.03 -22.98 -1.19
C GLY A 341 16.25 -22.19 -1.70
N GLU A 342 16.07 -21.00 -2.26
CA GLU A 342 17.17 -20.14 -2.68
C GLU A 342 17.89 -19.54 -1.46
N VAL A 343 19.22 -19.67 -1.40
CA VAL A 343 20.01 -19.19 -0.28
C VAL A 343 20.47 -17.76 -0.51
N PHE A 344 20.13 -16.88 0.44
CA PHE A 344 20.60 -15.50 0.54
C PHE A 344 21.57 -15.40 1.69
N GLY A 345 22.87 -15.31 1.39
CA GLY A 345 23.94 -15.16 2.40
C GLY A 345 24.25 -13.69 2.69
N GLY A 346 24.97 -13.44 3.78
CA GLY A 346 25.54 -12.12 4.08
C GLY A 346 24.50 -11.01 4.23
N SER A 347 24.35 -10.19 3.21
CA SER A 347 23.47 -9.01 3.19
C SER A 347 22.00 -9.30 2.87
N GLY A 348 21.65 -10.54 2.50
CA GLY A 348 20.25 -10.91 2.22
C GLY A 348 19.77 -10.56 0.80
N TYR A 349 20.67 -10.19 -0.09
CA TYR A 349 20.35 -9.91 -1.50
C TYR A 349 21.41 -10.43 -2.46
N LYS A 350 21.05 -10.56 -3.72
CA LYS A 350 21.91 -10.98 -4.82
C LYS A 350 21.64 -10.11 -6.04
N TYR A 351 22.64 -9.94 -6.88
CA TYR A 351 22.49 -9.35 -8.20
C TYR A 351 23.40 -10.00 -9.22
N SER A 352 22.97 -9.98 -10.48
CA SER A 352 23.75 -10.41 -11.63
C SER A 352 23.73 -9.30 -12.68
N ILE A 353 24.90 -8.87 -13.13
CA ILE A 353 25.05 -7.82 -14.14
C ILE A 353 25.81 -8.43 -15.32
N PRO A 354 25.10 -8.97 -16.31
CA PRO A 354 25.72 -9.55 -17.50
C PRO A 354 26.37 -8.42 -18.34
N MET A 355 27.41 -8.76 -19.06
CA MET A 355 28.01 -7.82 -20.01
C MET A 355 27.09 -7.63 -21.21
N PRO A 356 26.84 -6.38 -21.65
CA PRO A 356 25.93 -6.13 -22.75
C PRO A 356 26.45 -6.76 -24.05
N THR A 357 25.55 -7.34 -24.83
CA THR A 357 25.83 -7.95 -26.12
C THR A 357 26.13 -6.89 -27.21
N GLY A 358 26.60 -7.30 -28.36
CA GLY A 358 27.01 -6.38 -29.43
C GLY A 358 25.93 -5.38 -29.84
N VAL A 359 24.66 -5.82 -29.97
CA VAL A 359 23.53 -4.95 -30.35
C VAL A 359 23.15 -4.01 -29.20
N ALA A 360 23.02 -4.53 -27.98
CA ALA A 360 22.72 -3.73 -26.79
C ALA A 360 23.83 -2.68 -26.56
N LYS A 361 25.08 -3.08 -26.71
CA LYS A 361 26.23 -2.19 -26.57
C LYS A 361 26.24 -1.08 -27.64
N ALA A 362 25.87 -1.40 -28.88
CA ALA A 362 25.77 -0.41 -29.96
C ALA A 362 24.66 0.62 -29.70
N ASN A 363 23.57 0.20 -29.07
CA ASN A 363 22.45 1.05 -28.69
C ASN A 363 22.62 1.78 -27.35
N GLY A 364 23.75 1.59 -26.65
CA GLY A 364 23.97 2.17 -25.32
C GLY A 364 23.07 1.56 -24.23
N LEU A 365 22.53 0.35 -24.46
CA LEU A 365 21.62 -0.34 -23.56
C LEU A 365 22.38 -1.35 -22.68
N TRP A 366 22.16 -1.28 -21.38
CA TRP A 366 22.59 -2.32 -20.42
C TRP A 366 21.37 -3.09 -19.94
N ASP A 367 21.14 -4.25 -20.49
CA ASP A 367 20.01 -5.13 -20.23
C ASP A 367 20.39 -6.38 -19.44
N GLY A 368 19.40 -7.15 -19.02
CA GLY A 368 19.59 -8.45 -18.35
C GLY A 368 20.12 -8.38 -16.92
N ILE A 369 20.10 -7.19 -16.29
CA ILE A 369 20.41 -7.06 -14.85
C ILE A 369 19.29 -7.71 -14.05
N VAL A 370 19.66 -8.67 -13.18
CA VAL A 370 18.71 -9.36 -12.30
C VAL A 370 19.13 -9.13 -10.86
N CYS A 371 18.18 -8.71 -10.03
CA CYS A 371 18.36 -8.49 -8.61
C CYS A 371 17.30 -9.27 -7.84
N SER A 372 17.67 -9.86 -6.70
CA SER A 372 16.76 -10.54 -5.79
C SER A 372 17.16 -10.29 -4.34
N ALA A 373 16.19 -10.25 -3.45
CA ALA A 373 16.39 -10.07 -2.02
C ALA A 373 15.38 -10.91 -1.21
N LEU A 374 15.80 -11.31 -0.03
CA LEU A 374 14.95 -12.03 0.90
C LEU A 374 14.34 -11.04 1.90
N LEU A 375 13.03 -10.86 1.85
CA LEU A 375 12.30 -10.05 2.83
C LEU A 375 12.26 -10.75 4.19
N ALA A 376 12.42 -9.97 5.25
CA ALA A 376 12.46 -10.49 6.63
C ALA A 376 11.11 -11.08 7.07
N GLY A 377 10.02 -10.67 6.43
CA GLY A 377 8.67 -11.07 6.78
C GLY A 377 8.25 -10.67 8.19
N SER A 378 6.99 -10.90 8.53
CA SER A 378 6.45 -10.65 9.87
C SER A 378 5.74 -11.88 10.41
N CYS A 379 6.03 -12.24 11.67
CA CYS A 379 5.37 -13.36 12.31
C CYS A 379 3.92 -12.98 12.65
N LYS A 380 2.96 -13.69 12.04
CA LYS A 380 1.51 -13.51 12.26
C LYS A 380 0.87 -14.64 13.08
N LYS A 381 1.62 -15.73 13.34
CA LYS A 381 1.13 -16.86 14.13
C LYS A 381 2.28 -17.60 14.79
N VAL A 382 2.12 -17.91 16.08
CA VAL A 382 3.05 -18.78 16.83
C VAL A 382 2.27 -19.97 17.36
N VAL A 383 2.77 -21.18 17.11
CA VAL A 383 2.22 -22.42 17.68
C VAL A 383 3.24 -23.00 18.65
N ILE A 384 2.82 -23.19 19.90
CA ILE A 384 3.65 -23.76 20.95
C ILE A 384 2.96 -25.03 21.46
N THR A 385 3.67 -26.15 21.43
CA THR A 385 3.22 -27.41 22.04
C THR A 385 4.06 -27.66 23.29
N ASN A 386 3.42 -27.70 24.45
CA ASN A 386 4.07 -28.00 25.72
C ASN A 386 3.89 -29.49 26.06
N ASP A 387 4.99 -30.18 26.27
CA ASP A 387 5.03 -31.57 26.78
C ASP A 387 5.53 -31.56 28.23
N LEU A 388 4.63 -31.70 29.18
CA LEU A 388 4.95 -31.76 30.62
C LEU A 388 5.18 -33.21 31.02
N LYS A 389 6.44 -33.56 31.32
CA LYS A 389 6.83 -34.88 31.84
C LYS A 389 6.93 -34.81 33.35
N LYS A 390 6.43 -35.89 34.05
CA LYS A 390 6.62 -36.11 35.49
C LYS A 390 7.96 -36.79 35.76
#